data_8fffaa1061d290f77069ff6cd3f2a5a3
#
_entry.id   8fffaa1061d290f77069ff6cd3f2a5a3
#
_cell.length_a   1.000
_cell.length_b   1.000
_cell.length_c   1.000
_cell.angle_alpha   90.00
_cell.angle_beta   90.00
_cell.angle_gamma   90.00
#
_symmetry.space_group_name_H-M   'P 1'
#
loop_
_entity.id
_entity.type
_entity.pdbx_description
1 polymer ?
#
loop_
_entity_poly.entity_id
_entity_poly.type
_entity_poly.pdbx_seq_one_letter_code
_entity_poly.pdbx_strand_id
1 'polypeptide(L)'
;FFKHVDAENIFEVTKQGFAYFEETFGLAYPFGKYDQIAVAEYNWGAMENVGCVTFHEDVLIFRSKVTESKHLGRASTILHEMAHMWFGDMVTMKWWDDLWLNESFAEWSSYLALVEATRFKNAWAGFNTERKNWAYRQDQLTSTHPIATDMIDIDTVKANFDGISYAKGASALHQLVAHVGRDNFITGLQKYFAKHAFKNTTLDDLL
;
A
#
# COMPACT_ATOMS: atom_id res chain seq x y z
N PHE A 1 25.99 -0.73 11.21
CA PHE A 1 24.70 -0.91 10.53
C PHE A 1 23.71 -1.64 11.44
N PHE A 2 23.96 -2.89 11.79
CA PHE A 2 23.05 -3.74 12.57
C PHE A 2 22.57 -3.16 13.92
N LYS A 3 23.37 -2.38 14.60
CA LYS A 3 23.00 -1.73 15.87
C LYS A 3 21.85 -0.72 15.77
N HIS A 4 21.48 -0.33 14.55
CA HIS A 4 20.40 0.61 14.28
C HIS A 4 19.14 -0.07 13.74
N VAL A 5 19.17 -1.38 13.55
CA VAL A 5 18.02 -2.16 13.09
C VAL A 5 17.14 -2.47 14.29
N ASP A 6 15.94 -1.93 14.29
CA ASP A 6 14.90 -2.21 15.27
C ASP A 6 14.06 -3.41 14.79
N ALA A 7 14.71 -4.58 14.80
CA ALA A 7 14.12 -5.81 14.27
C ALA A 7 12.85 -6.22 15.01
N GLU A 8 12.79 -5.97 16.32
CA GLU A 8 11.62 -6.31 17.14
C GLU A 8 10.38 -5.60 16.65
N ASN A 9 10.44 -4.28 16.47
CA ASN A 9 9.30 -3.50 15.99
C ASN A 9 8.98 -3.79 14.51
N ILE A 10 9.99 -4.00 13.66
CA ILE A 10 9.77 -4.39 12.25
C ILE A 10 9.00 -5.70 12.19
N PHE A 11 9.42 -6.72 12.93
CA PHE A 11 8.75 -8.02 12.95
C PHE A 11 7.39 -7.99 13.66
N GLU A 12 7.22 -7.15 14.67
CA GLU A 12 5.92 -6.94 15.30
C GLU A 12 4.90 -6.46 14.26
N VAL A 13 5.20 -5.37 13.55
CA VAL A 13 4.31 -4.81 12.53
C VAL A 13 4.08 -5.83 11.40
N THR A 14 5.12 -6.54 10.97
CA THR A 14 5.01 -7.56 9.94
C THR A 14 4.05 -8.68 10.33
N LYS A 15 4.16 -9.20 11.54
CA LYS A 15 3.26 -10.25 12.06
C LYS A 15 1.82 -9.76 12.20
N GLN A 16 1.64 -8.54 12.70
CA GLN A 16 0.32 -7.90 12.80
C GLN A 16 -0.32 -7.74 11.43
N GLY A 17 0.46 -7.29 10.43
CA GLY A 17 0.01 -7.13 9.05
C GLY A 17 -0.43 -8.44 8.41
N PHE A 18 0.37 -9.49 8.51
CA PHE A 18 0.00 -10.81 7.98
C PHE A 18 -1.28 -11.34 8.60
N ALA A 19 -1.37 -11.37 9.94
CA ALA A 19 -2.57 -11.85 10.62
C ALA A 19 -3.81 -11.08 10.16
N TYR A 20 -3.68 -9.76 10.02
CA TYR A 20 -4.78 -8.89 9.62
C TYR A 20 -5.19 -9.10 8.15
N PHE A 21 -4.24 -9.12 7.23
CA PHE A 21 -4.55 -9.23 5.79
C PHE A 21 -5.05 -10.63 5.42
N GLU A 22 -4.50 -11.69 5.98
CA GLU A 22 -4.99 -13.06 5.75
C GLU A 22 -6.45 -13.21 6.22
N GLU A 23 -6.78 -12.67 7.40
CA GLU A 23 -8.15 -12.68 7.92
C GLU A 23 -9.08 -11.79 7.06
N THR A 24 -8.67 -10.54 6.81
CA THR A 24 -9.49 -9.54 6.11
C THR A 24 -9.74 -9.94 4.66
N PHE A 25 -8.71 -10.39 3.94
CA PHE A 25 -8.83 -10.78 2.54
C PHE A 25 -9.32 -12.22 2.35
N GLY A 26 -9.38 -13.01 3.42
CA GLY A 26 -9.89 -14.38 3.40
C GLY A 26 -9.01 -15.35 2.61
N LEU A 27 -7.75 -15.03 2.43
CA LEU A 27 -6.80 -15.79 1.62
C LEU A 27 -5.40 -15.75 2.25
N ALA A 28 -4.86 -16.93 2.59
CA ALA A 28 -3.54 -17.03 3.19
C ALA A 28 -2.43 -16.58 2.22
N TYR A 29 -1.34 -16.04 2.76
CA TYR A 29 -0.16 -15.67 2.01
C TYR A 29 0.47 -16.90 1.33
N PRO A 30 0.58 -16.95 0.00
CA PRO A 30 0.90 -18.20 -0.69
C PRO A 30 2.39 -18.37 -1.02
N PHE A 31 3.24 -17.35 -0.81
CA PHE A 31 4.61 -17.33 -1.35
C PHE A 31 5.68 -17.92 -0.43
N GLY A 32 5.29 -18.50 0.70
CA GLY A 32 6.14 -19.28 1.61
C GLY A 32 7.00 -18.44 2.53
N LYS A 33 7.90 -17.59 2.01
CA LYS A 33 8.76 -16.71 2.81
C LYS A 33 8.48 -15.24 2.51
N TYR A 34 8.88 -14.36 3.43
CA TYR A 34 8.74 -12.91 3.28
C TYR A 34 10.01 -12.23 3.83
N ASP A 35 10.98 -11.99 2.95
CA ASP A 35 12.20 -11.29 3.30
C ASP A 35 11.97 -9.77 3.20
N GLN A 36 12.64 -9.01 4.04
CA GLN A 36 12.64 -7.55 4.02
C GLN A 36 14.09 -7.06 3.96
N ILE A 37 14.44 -6.37 2.89
CA ILE A 37 15.81 -5.96 2.61
C ILE A 37 15.91 -4.43 2.64
N ALA A 38 16.78 -3.91 3.51
CA ALA A 38 17.16 -2.50 3.47
C ALA A 38 18.26 -2.29 2.42
N VAL A 39 17.97 -1.50 1.40
CA VAL A 39 18.86 -1.24 0.26
C VAL A 39 19.42 0.18 0.37
N ALA A 40 20.75 0.30 0.31
CA ALA A 40 21.43 1.59 0.26
C ALA A 40 21.22 2.27 -1.11
N GLU A 41 21.09 3.60 -1.09
CA GLU A 41 20.92 4.40 -2.33
C GLU A 41 19.77 3.92 -3.24
N TYR A 42 18.68 3.40 -2.64
CA TYR A 42 17.52 2.94 -3.37
C TYR A 42 16.72 4.12 -3.91
N ASN A 43 16.33 4.10 -5.18
CA ASN A 43 15.67 5.23 -5.83
C ASN A 43 14.20 5.43 -5.42
N TRP A 44 13.57 4.40 -4.87
CA TRP A 44 12.16 4.37 -4.45
C TRP A 44 12.06 4.33 -2.92
N GLY A 45 10.88 4.52 -2.37
CA GLY A 45 10.64 4.29 -0.95
C GLY A 45 10.76 2.82 -0.58
N ALA A 46 10.05 1.98 -1.33
CA ALA A 46 10.10 0.52 -1.24
C ALA A 46 9.62 -0.11 -2.57
N MET A 47 9.58 -1.44 -2.63
CA MET A 47 9.08 -2.22 -3.77
C MET A 47 8.62 -3.60 -3.30
N GLU A 48 7.45 -3.98 -3.73
CA GLU A 48 6.70 -5.17 -3.35
C GLU A 48 7.19 -6.48 -3.99
N ASN A 49 8.46 -6.62 -4.31
CA ASN A 49 8.97 -7.86 -4.92
C ASN A 49 8.48 -9.09 -4.16
N VAL A 50 7.82 -10.01 -4.84
CA VAL A 50 7.17 -11.19 -4.26
C VAL A 50 8.10 -11.95 -3.33
N GLY A 51 7.74 -12.04 -2.06
CA GLY A 51 8.50 -12.75 -1.04
C GLY A 51 9.86 -12.15 -0.66
N CYS A 52 10.23 -10.98 -1.22
CA CYS A 52 11.51 -10.33 -0.97
C CYS A 52 11.41 -8.81 -1.16
N VAL A 53 10.66 -8.15 -0.29
CA VAL A 53 10.40 -6.71 -0.34
C VAL A 53 11.67 -5.92 -0.10
N THR A 54 11.95 -4.95 -0.96
CA THR A 54 13.07 -4.04 -0.83
C THR A 54 12.62 -2.67 -0.33
N PHE A 55 13.38 -2.09 0.59
CA PHE A 55 13.10 -0.79 1.17
C PHE A 55 14.32 0.11 1.05
N HIS A 56 14.09 1.39 0.82
CA HIS A 56 15.14 2.39 1.06
C HIS A 56 15.59 2.28 2.52
N GLU A 57 16.90 2.25 2.74
CA GLU A 57 17.43 1.98 4.10
C GLU A 57 16.91 2.96 5.16
N ASP A 58 16.69 4.22 4.81
CA ASP A 58 16.19 5.25 5.73
C ASP A 58 14.70 5.07 6.11
N VAL A 59 13.96 4.22 5.36
CA VAL A 59 12.60 3.82 5.73
C VAL A 59 12.61 2.80 6.85
N LEU A 60 13.49 1.79 6.77
CA LEU A 60 13.56 0.73 7.79
C LEU A 60 14.46 1.07 8.98
N ILE A 61 15.59 1.77 8.74
CA ILE A 61 16.69 1.90 9.69
C ILE A 61 16.86 3.34 10.12
N PHE A 62 16.65 3.60 11.40
CA PHE A 62 16.81 4.94 11.98
C PHE A 62 18.13 5.08 12.71
N ARG A 63 18.96 6.04 12.28
CA ARG A 63 20.29 6.32 12.85
C ARG A 63 20.27 7.42 13.91
N SER A 64 19.10 7.99 14.19
CA SER A 64 18.88 9.07 15.16
C SER A 64 17.70 8.76 16.07
N LYS A 65 17.42 9.63 17.04
CA LYS A 65 16.23 9.52 17.90
C LYS A 65 14.97 9.43 17.02
N VAL A 66 14.18 8.41 17.25
CA VAL A 66 12.97 8.10 16.47
C VAL A 66 11.77 8.81 17.09
N THR A 67 11.00 9.50 16.24
CA THR A 67 9.71 10.08 16.62
C THR A 67 8.59 9.08 16.33
N GLU A 68 7.42 9.30 16.95
CA GLU A 68 6.24 8.47 16.67
C GLU A 68 5.81 8.55 15.20
N SER A 69 5.94 9.73 14.58
CA SER A 69 5.67 9.90 13.15
C SER A 69 6.60 9.04 12.26
N LYS A 70 7.87 8.89 12.62
CA LYS A 70 8.79 8.00 11.89
C LYS A 70 8.42 6.52 12.06
N HIS A 71 8.01 6.12 13.26
CA HIS A 71 7.50 4.76 13.48
C HIS A 71 6.21 4.50 12.69
N LEU A 72 5.29 5.45 12.67
CA LEU A 72 4.08 5.39 11.85
C LEU A 72 4.42 5.25 10.35
N GLY A 73 5.33 6.09 9.85
CA GLY A 73 5.76 6.04 8.44
C GLY A 73 6.37 4.69 8.06
N ARG A 74 7.27 4.14 8.92
CA ARG A 74 7.84 2.80 8.71
C ARG A 74 6.76 1.72 8.69
N ALA A 75 5.86 1.74 9.66
CA ALA A 75 4.77 0.77 9.75
C ALA A 75 3.82 0.88 8.55
N SER A 76 3.51 2.10 8.11
CA SER A 76 2.70 2.34 6.91
C SER A 76 3.34 1.75 5.67
N THR A 77 4.64 1.97 5.45
CA THR A 77 5.35 1.42 4.29
C THR A 77 5.41 -0.11 4.35
N ILE A 78 5.73 -0.71 5.51
CA ILE A 78 5.74 -2.18 5.65
C ILE A 78 4.38 -2.77 5.28
N LEU A 79 3.29 -2.16 5.75
CA LEU A 79 1.92 -2.66 5.50
C LEU A 79 1.46 -2.37 4.06
N HIS A 80 1.94 -1.29 3.44
CA HIS A 80 1.69 -0.98 2.03
C HIS A 80 2.28 -2.05 1.11
N GLU A 81 3.58 -2.31 1.24
CA GLU A 81 4.26 -3.35 0.45
C GLU A 81 3.68 -4.75 0.72
N MET A 82 3.25 -5.01 1.94
CA MET A 82 2.60 -6.28 2.29
C MET A 82 1.22 -6.43 1.64
N ALA A 83 0.42 -5.37 1.57
CA ALA A 83 -0.90 -5.41 0.94
C ALA A 83 -0.80 -5.75 -0.55
N HIS A 84 0.28 -5.31 -1.22
CA HIS A 84 0.56 -5.65 -2.61
C HIS A 84 0.71 -7.16 -2.85
N MET A 85 1.11 -7.95 -1.85
CA MET A 85 1.20 -9.41 -1.98
C MET A 85 -0.13 -10.02 -2.45
N TRP A 86 -1.27 -9.43 -2.06
CA TRP A 86 -2.60 -9.82 -2.54
C TRP A 86 -3.04 -8.98 -3.73
N PHE A 87 -2.91 -7.64 -3.64
CA PHE A 87 -3.37 -6.72 -4.67
C PHE A 87 -2.16 -6.09 -5.39
N GLY A 88 -1.79 -6.66 -6.50
CA GLY A 88 -0.61 -6.35 -7.28
C GLY A 88 0.15 -7.60 -7.69
N ASP A 89 0.49 -8.46 -6.73
CA ASP A 89 1.28 -9.67 -6.95
C ASP A 89 0.41 -10.90 -7.21
N MET A 90 -0.49 -11.23 -6.28
CA MET A 90 -1.38 -12.38 -6.46
C MET A 90 -2.47 -12.13 -7.51
N VAL A 91 -3.03 -10.93 -7.51
CA VAL A 91 -3.94 -10.45 -8.55
C VAL A 91 -3.31 -9.21 -9.17
N THR A 92 -2.90 -9.30 -10.43
CA THR A 92 -2.18 -8.25 -11.15
C THR A 92 -3.10 -7.57 -12.16
N MET A 93 -2.98 -6.26 -12.33
CA MET A 93 -3.72 -5.52 -13.34
C MET A 93 -3.34 -5.99 -14.76
N LYS A 94 -4.30 -5.97 -15.68
CA LYS A 94 -4.04 -6.34 -17.10
C LYS A 94 -3.10 -5.36 -17.78
N TRP A 95 -3.19 -4.08 -17.43
CA TRP A 95 -2.38 -3.02 -17.99
C TRP A 95 -2.18 -1.89 -16.98
N TRP A 96 -1.29 -0.99 -17.28
CA TRP A 96 -0.89 0.14 -16.45
C TRP A 96 -1.99 1.18 -16.22
N ASP A 97 -3.08 1.18 -17.01
CA ASP A 97 -4.24 2.07 -16.79
C ASP A 97 -4.83 1.92 -15.39
N ASP A 98 -4.73 0.73 -14.81
CA ASP A 98 -5.18 0.41 -13.47
C ASP A 98 -4.06 0.46 -12.40
N LEU A 99 -2.90 1.07 -12.72
CA LEU A 99 -1.82 1.28 -11.74
C LEU A 99 -2.32 1.96 -10.47
N TRP A 100 -3.16 2.97 -10.62
CA TRP A 100 -3.75 3.69 -9.50
C TRP A 100 -4.50 2.76 -8.55
N LEU A 101 -5.20 1.77 -9.08
CA LEU A 101 -5.96 0.83 -8.26
C LEU A 101 -5.02 -0.03 -7.42
N ASN A 102 -3.90 -0.49 -8.00
CA ASN A 102 -2.86 -1.21 -7.31
C ASN A 102 -2.32 -0.38 -6.12
N GLU A 103 -1.85 0.82 -6.39
CA GLU A 103 -1.23 1.70 -5.41
C GLU A 103 -2.23 2.27 -4.39
N SER A 104 -3.38 2.71 -4.87
CA SER A 104 -4.44 3.24 -3.99
C SER A 104 -5.00 2.18 -3.07
N PHE A 105 -5.11 0.94 -3.53
CA PHE A 105 -5.58 -0.16 -2.70
C PHE A 105 -4.58 -0.49 -1.59
N ALA A 106 -3.29 -0.58 -1.93
CA ALA A 106 -2.24 -0.81 -0.94
C ALA A 106 -2.15 0.35 0.06
N GLU A 107 -2.24 1.60 -0.41
CA GLU A 107 -2.26 2.79 0.45
C GLU A 107 -3.46 2.76 1.41
N TRP A 108 -4.67 2.53 0.92
CA TRP A 108 -5.88 2.43 1.75
C TRP A 108 -5.79 1.27 2.75
N SER A 109 -5.36 0.09 2.30
CA SER A 109 -5.25 -1.11 3.12
C SER A 109 -4.22 -0.96 4.22
N SER A 110 -3.09 -0.29 3.95
CA SER A 110 -2.06 -0.03 4.96
C SER A 110 -2.59 0.81 6.12
N TYR A 111 -3.35 1.87 5.82
CA TYR A 111 -3.95 2.72 6.86
C TYR A 111 -5.08 2.01 7.63
N LEU A 112 -5.82 1.15 6.97
CA LEU A 112 -6.81 0.30 7.64
C LEU A 112 -6.13 -0.65 8.63
N ALA A 113 -5.08 -1.35 8.20
CA ALA A 113 -4.30 -2.25 9.04
C ALA A 113 -3.59 -1.52 10.19
N LEU A 114 -3.04 -0.33 9.96
CA LEU A 114 -2.46 0.51 11.00
C LEU A 114 -3.45 0.74 12.15
N VAL A 115 -4.68 1.14 11.81
CA VAL A 115 -5.70 1.47 12.82
C VAL A 115 -6.24 0.21 13.49
N GLU A 116 -6.49 -0.85 12.74
CA GLU A 116 -7.16 -2.04 13.27
C GLU A 116 -6.20 -3.02 13.95
N ALA A 117 -5.03 -3.25 13.39
CA ALA A 117 -4.11 -4.29 13.84
C ALA A 117 -2.92 -3.79 14.67
N THR A 118 -2.59 -2.49 14.62
CA THR A 118 -1.42 -1.95 15.30
C THR A 118 -1.77 -0.96 16.41
N ARG A 119 -0.75 -0.40 17.06
CA ARG A 119 -0.90 0.65 18.10
C ARG A 119 -1.29 2.02 17.51
N PHE A 120 -1.21 2.24 16.20
CA PHE A 120 -1.40 3.54 15.55
C PHE A 120 -2.88 3.87 15.29
N LYS A 121 -3.68 3.96 16.32
CA LYS A 121 -5.16 4.15 16.26
C LYS A 121 -5.61 5.45 15.57
N ASN A 122 -4.75 6.45 15.50
CA ASN A 122 -5.02 7.75 14.87
C ASN A 122 -4.39 7.88 13.47
N ALA A 123 -4.00 6.79 12.80
CA ALA A 123 -3.30 6.85 11.53
C ALA A 123 -4.06 7.60 10.43
N TRP A 124 -5.40 7.54 10.41
CA TRP A 124 -6.20 8.33 9.46
C TRP A 124 -6.05 9.84 9.60
N ALA A 125 -5.73 10.36 10.81
CA ALA A 125 -5.37 11.77 10.95
C ALA A 125 -4.04 12.09 10.25
N GLY A 126 -3.04 11.19 10.36
CA GLY A 126 -1.79 11.26 9.60
C GLY A 126 -2.01 11.21 8.10
N PHE A 127 -2.88 10.30 7.62
CA PHE A 127 -3.28 10.24 6.21
C PHE A 127 -3.80 11.60 5.71
N ASN A 128 -4.69 12.24 6.45
CA ASN A 128 -5.24 13.53 6.06
C ASN A 128 -4.19 14.65 6.02
N THR A 129 -3.27 14.68 6.99
CA THR A 129 -2.28 15.76 7.11
C THR A 129 -1.07 15.61 6.19
N GLU A 130 -0.72 14.39 5.80
CA GLU A 130 0.47 14.10 4.98
C GLU A 130 0.07 13.65 3.57
N ARG A 131 -0.61 12.51 3.45
CA ARG A 131 -0.91 11.89 2.16
C ARG A 131 -1.95 12.67 1.35
N LYS A 132 -3.06 13.04 1.98
CA LYS A 132 -4.10 13.80 1.31
C LYS A 132 -3.63 15.21 0.92
N ASN A 133 -2.78 15.85 1.73
CA ASN A 133 -2.15 17.12 1.37
C ASN A 133 -1.17 16.98 0.19
N TRP A 134 -0.49 15.85 0.07
CA TRP A 134 0.32 15.55 -1.13
C TRP A 134 -0.58 15.46 -2.37
N ALA A 135 -1.69 14.74 -2.29
CA ALA A 135 -2.67 14.67 -3.36
C ALA A 135 -3.23 16.05 -3.74
N TYR A 136 -3.61 16.88 -2.77
CA TYR A 136 -4.13 18.22 -3.03
C TYR A 136 -3.12 19.12 -3.74
N ARG A 137 -1.85 19.06 -3.37
CA ARG A 137 -0.80 19.81 -4.05
C ARG A 137 -0.61 19.33 -5.49
N GLN A 138 -0.55 18.02 -5.70
CA GLN A 138 -0.43 17.43 -7.02
C GLN A 138 -1.62 17.79 -7.91
N ASP A 139 -2.82 17.74 -7.39
CA ASP A 139 -4.07 17.99 -8.12
C ASP A 139 -4.24 19.46 -8.55
N GLN A 140 -3.45 20.38 -7.99
CA GLN A 140 -3.43 21.80 -8.36
C GLN A 140 -2.38 22.15 -9.42
N LEU A 141 -1.51 21.23 -9.78
CA LEU A 141 -0.47 21.45 -10.78
C LEU A 141 -1.04 21.30 -12.21
N THR A 142 -0.38 21.92 -13.15
CA THR A 142 -0.70 21.74 -14.60
C THR A 142 -0.47 20.31 -15.08
N SER A 143 0.30 19.52 -14.32
CA SER A 143 0.54 18.09 -14.54
C SER A 143 -0.50 17.19 -13.85
N THR A 144 -1.61 17.74 -13.36
CA THR A 144 -2.70 16.92 -12.80
C THR A 144 -3.31 16.02 -13.88
N HIS A 145 -3.85 14.90 -13.45
CA HIS A 145 -4.49 13.91 -14.31
C HIS A 145 -5.66 13.24 -13.57
N PRO A 146 -6.60 12.60 -14.27
CA PRO A 146 -7.60 11.74 -13.64
C PRO A 146 -6.94 10.61 -12.83
N ILE A 147 -7.64 10.08 -11.82
CA ILE A 147 -7.17 8.90 -11.07
C ILE A 147 -6.94 7.74 -12.04
N ALA A 148 -7.96 7.38 -12.83
CA ALA A 148 -7.83 6.43 -13.93
C ALA A 148 -7.48 7.19 -15.21
N THR A 149 -6.38 6.85 -15.85
CA THR A 149 -5.89 7.53 -17.05
C THR A 149 -5.17 6.55 -17.98
N ASP A 150 -5.23 6.82 -19.28
CA ASP A 150 -4.57 5.99 -20.29
C ASP A 150 -3.04 6.04 -20.11
N MET A 151 -2.41 4.88 -20.06
CA MET A 151 -0.96 4.73 -19.96
C MET A 151 -0.39 4.30 -21.32
N ILE A 152 -0.05 5.29 -22.13
CA ILE A 152 0.37 5.06 -23.54
C ILE A 152 1.81 4.57 -23.67
N ASP A 153 2.67 4.88 -22.71
CA ASP A 153 4.08 4.50 -22.68
C ASP A 153 4.63 4.46 -21.24
N ILE A 154 5.86 4.00 -21.10
CA ILE A 154 6.52 3.85 -19.80
C ILE A 154 6.83 5.20 -19.13
N ASP A 155 7.02 6.26 -19.89
CA ASP A 155 7.29 7.59 -19.33
C ASP A 155 6.01 8.18 -18.73
N THR A 156 4.87 7.96 -19.37
CA THR A 156 3.54 8.25 -18.79
C THR A 156 3.34 7.47 -17.49
N VAL A 157 3.64 6.16 -17.46
CA VAL A 157 3.55 5.35 -16.25
C VAL A 157 4.41 5.94 -15.14
N LYS A 158 5.69 6.24 -15.41
CA LYS A 158 6.61 6.81 -14.41
C LYS A 158 6.12 8.15 -13.85
N ALA A 159 5.53 9.00 -14.70
CA ALA A 159 5.01 10.29 -14.28
C ALA A 159 3.77 10.18 -13.37
N ASN A 160 3.07 9.05 -13.41
CA ASN A 160 1.86 8.80 -12.65
C ASN A 160 2.08 8.11 -11.28
N PHE A 161 3.32 7.83 -10.88
CA PHE A 161 3.65 7.45 -9.49
C PHE A 161 3.63 8.71 -8.60
N ASP A 162 2.45 9.23 -8.33
CA ASP A 162 2.26 10.54 -7.70
C ASP A 162 1.11 10.54 -6.66
N GLY A 163 0.85 11.71 -6.08
CA GLY A 163 -0.20 11.86 -5.07
C GLY A 163 -1.62 11.56 -5.56
N ILE A 164 -1.86 11.59 -6.89
CA ILE A 164 -3.15 11.23 -7.48
C ILE A 164 -3.33 9.70 -7.41
N SER A 165 -2.38 8.95 -7.95
CA SER A 165 -2.43 7.49 -8.01
C SER A 165 -2.40 6.83 -6.63
N TYR A 166 -1.70 7.43 -5.66
CA TYR A 166 -1.63 6.91 -4.29
C TYR A 166 -2.76 7.43 -3.41
N ALA A 167 -2.74 8.71 -3.10
CA ALA A 167 -3.53 9.27 -2.01
C ALA A 167 -4.93 9.74 -2.43
N LYS A 168 -5.09 10.32 -3.63
CA LYS A 168 -6.42 10.69 -4.14
C LYS A 168 -7.26 9.44 -4.39
N GLY A 169 -6.68 8.43 -5.06
CA GLY A 169 -7.36 7.17 -5.30
C GLY A 169 -7.69 6.42 -4.01
N ALA A 170 -6.77 6.37 -3.03
CA ALA A 170 -7.05 5.78 -1.71
C ALA A 170 -8.19 6.54 -0.99
N SER A 171 -8.28 7.87 -1.15
CA SER A 171 -9.40 8.66 -0.61
C SER A 171 -10.73 8.29 -1.28
N ALA A 172 -10.73 8.04 -2.59
CA ALA A 172 -11.91 7.58 -3.32
C ALA A 172 -12.36 6.19 -2.87
N LEU A 173 -11.40 5.25 -2.71
CA LEU A 173 -11.68 3.92 -2.14
C LEU A 173 -12.27 4.02 -0.73
N HIS A 174 -11.73 4.89 0.11
CA HIS A 174 -12.25 5.10 1.46
C HIS A 174 -13.69 5.60 1.47
N GLN A 175 -14.04 6.50 0.54
CA GLN A 175 -15.42 6.95 0.35
C GLN A 175 -16.33 5.85 -0.18
N LEU A 176 -15.87 5.03 -1.13
CA LEU A 176 -16.61 3.88 -1.61
C LEU A 176 -16.92 2.91 -0.46
N VAL A 177 -15.93 2.59 0.36
CA VAL A 177 -16.11 1.73 1.54
C VAL A 177 -17.13 2.30 2.51
N ALA A 178 -17.10 3.61 2.76
CA ALA A 178 -18.09 4.28 3.61
C ALA A 178 -19.51 4.25 3.00
N HIS A 179 -19.62 4.30 1.67
CA HIS A 179 -20.89 4.28 0.95
C HIS A 179 -21.54 2.89 0.94
N VAL A 180 -20.76 1.85 0.61
CA VAL A 180 -21.30 0.47 0.49
C VAL A 180 -21.33 -0.27 1.83
N GLY A 181 -20.65 0.24 2.82
CA GLY A 181 -20.43 -0.40 4.12
C GLY A 181 -19.21 -1.32 4.13
N ARG A 182 -18.42 -1.22 5.20
CA ARG A 182 -17.15 -1.94 5.33
C ARG A 182 -17.29 -3.45 5.15
N ASP A 183 -18.27 -4.06 5.83
CA ASP A 183 -18.44 -5.53 5.80
C ASP A 183 -18.84 -6.04 4.40
N ASN A 184 -19.66 -5.27 3.69
CA ASN A 184 -20.00 -5.58 2.31
C ASN A 184 -18.78 -5.47 1.40
N PHE A 185 -17.98 -4.42 1.56
CA PHE A 185 -16.77 -4.23 0.78
C PHE A 185 -15.76 -5.36 1.01
N ILE A 186 -15.48 -5.71 2.27
CA ILE A 186 -14.58 -6.83 2.61
C ILE A 186 -15.10 -8.16 2.06
N THR A 187 -16.41 -8.42 2.17
CA THR A 187 -17.01 -9.62 1.56
C THR A 187 -16.83 -9.66 0.04
N GLY A 188 -16.95 -8.50 -0.62
CA GLY A 188 -16.65 -8.34 -2.05
C GLY A 188 -15.21 -8.65 -2.37
N LEU A 189 -14.27 -8.09 -1.60
CA LEU A 189 -12.83 -8.35 -1.76
C LEU A 189 -12.46 -9.83 -1.60
N GLN A 190 -13.01 -10.51 -0.60
CA GLN A 190 -12.77 -11.94 -0.41
C GLN A 190 -13.21 -12.75 -1.62
N LYS A 191 -14.37 -12.43 -2.18
CA LYS A 191 -14.86 -13.06 -3.42
C LYS A 191 -13.98 -12.74 -4.62
N TYR A 192 -13.52 -11.48 -4.73
CA TYR A 192 -12.62 -11.04 -5.78
C TYR A 192 -11.29 -11.81 -5.74
N PHE A 193 -10.63 -11.88 -4.59
CA PHE A 193 -9.38 -12.64 -4.44
C PHE A 193 -9.58 -14.13 -4.71
N ALA A 194 -10.63 -14.74 -4.18
CA ALA A 194 -10.92 -16.15 -4.42
C ALA A 194 -11.13 -16.48 -5.91
N LYS A 195 -11.75 -15.57 -6.66
CA LYS A 195 -12.04 -15.73 -8.10
C LYS A 195 -10.82 -15.47 -8.98
N HIS A 196 -9.99 -14.50 -8.59
CA HIS A 196 -8.96 -13.93 -9.46
C HIS A 196 -7.52 -14.21 -9.00
N ALA A 197 -7.31 -14.98 -7.93
CA ALA A 197 -5.97 -15.37 -7.48
C ALA A 197 -5.13 -15.93 -8.64
N PHE A 198 -3.90 -15.42 -8.79
CA PHE A 198 -2.95 -15.74 -9.86
C PHE A 198 -3.44 -15.41 -11.29
N LYS A 199 -4.30 -14.41 -11.42
CA LYS A 199 -4.82 -13.93 -12.70
C LYS A 199 -4.63 -12.42 -12.84
N ASN A 200 -4.94 -11.93 -14.04
CA ASN A 200 -4.96 -10.51 -14.34
C ASN A 200 -6.40 -9.99 -14.40
N THR A 201 -6.61 -8.78 -13.90
CA THR A 201 -7.92 -8.14 -13.78
C THR A 201 -7.89 -6.70 -14.28
N THR A 202 -9.08 -6.13 -14.42
CA THR A 202 -9.32 -4.69 -14.62
C THR A 202 -10.12 -4.14 -13.44
N LEU A 203 -10.32 -2.84 -13.39
CA LEU A 203 -11.22 -2.19 -12.43
C LEU A 203 -12.63 -2.80 -12.46
N ASP A 204 -13.16 -3.08 -13.64
CA ASP A 204 -14.51 -3.67 -13.81
C ASP A 204 -14.66 -5.07 -13.18
N ASP A 205 -13.54 -5.78 -13.03
CA ASP A 205 -13.57 -7.09 -12.34
C ASP A 205 -13.69 -6.94 -10.81
N LEU A 206 -13.32 -5.78 -10.26
CA LEU A 206 -13.46 -5.45 -8.83
C LEU A 206 -14.83 -4.88 -8.50
N LEU A 207 -15.43 -4.07 -9.39
CA LEU A 207 -16.73 -3.42 -9.20
C LEU A 207 -17.88 -4.38 -9.50
#